data_80dabbb9046049810d04fe472c19f706
#
_entry.id   80dabbb9046049810d04fe472c19f706
#
_cell.length_a   1.000
_cell.length_b   1.000
_cell.length_c   1.000
_cell.angle_alpha   90.00
_cell.angle_beta   90.00
_cell.angle_gamma   90.00
#
_symmetry.space_group_name_H-M   'P 1'
#
loop_
_entity.id
_entity.type
_entity.pdbx_description
1 polymer ?
#
loop_
_entity_poly.entity_id
_entity_poly.type
_entity_poly.pdbx_seq_one_letter_code
_entity_poly.pdbx_strand_id
1 'polypeptide(L)'
;MKIHRIAYVAAFALSILLGRPGQANAAEIRVLCSNGLKAVFEELAPQFERASGHKVVVKFGLAANFKQQIETGEAFDLAILTPAAIDDLIKSGKMAADSRSVIARTGLGVMIKSGARKPDVRTSDSFKKALLDAQSIAYAKEGASGVAFAALIDRLKIADTLKPKLKPTATGEEVNDLVVKGGAQYGILPLSEILAVKGAELGGMFPADVQTYITMATAVSSNAKQAAAARDLIKFMMAPAANPVIKAKGMERN
;
A
#
# COMPACT_ATOMS: atom_id res chain seq x y z
N MET A 1 -89.19 -27.75 -4.44
CA MET A 1 -88.60 -26.79 -3.47
C MET A 1 -87.21 -27.29 -3.13
N LYS A 2 -86.17 -26.79 -3.83
CA LYS A 2 -84.80 -27.14 -3.60
C LYS A 2 -83.99 -25.84 -3.44
N ILE A 3 -83.48 -25.58 -2.24
CA ILE A 3 -82.75 -24.41 -1.87
C ILE A 3 -81.26 -24.62 -2.23
N HIS A 4 -80.72 -23.82 -3.14
CA HIS A 4 -79.28 -23.86 -3.46
C HIS A 4 -78.53 -22.99 -2.52
N ARG A 5 -77.63 -23.62 -1.78
CA ARG A 5 -76.60 -22.92 -0.93
C ARG A 5 -75.40 -22.54 -1.82
N ILE A 6 -75.18 -21.24 -2.00
CA ILE A 6 -73.99 -20.71 -2.64
C ILE A 6 -72.92 -20.53 -1.53
N ALA A 7 -71.84 -21.31 -1.65
CA ALA A 7 -70.65 -21.14 -0.78
C ALA A 7 -69.70 -20.13 -1.41
N TYR A 8 -69.45 -19.00 -0.74
CA TYR A 8 -68.41 -18.05 -1.10
C TYR A 8 -67.05 -18.53 -0.55
N VAL A 9 -66.15 -18.91 -1.44
CA VAL A 9 -64.75 -19.18 -1.12
C VAL A 9 -64.00 -17.85 -1.24
N ALA A 10 -63.69 -17.23 -0.11
CA ALA A 10 -62.79 -16.06 -0.06
C ALA A 10 -61.35 -16.52 -0.20
N ALA A 11 -60.76 -16.31 -1.37
CA ALA A 11 -59.35 -16.53 -1.61
C ALA A 11 -58.55 -15.38 -0.97
N PHE A 12 -57.94 -15.63 0.17
CA PHE A 12 -57.01 -14.72 0.84
C PHE A 12 -55.64 -14.81 0.15
N ALA A 13 -55.40 -13.91 -0.81
CA ALA A 13 -54.10 -13.76 -1.45
C ALA A 13 -53.14 -13.13 -0.47
N LEU A 14 -52.36 -13.96 0.27
CA LEU A 14 -51.27 -13.52 1.12
C LEU A 14 -50.10 -13.13 0.20
N SER A 15 -50.02 -11.85 -0.11
CA SER A 15 -48.85 -11.25 -0.78
C SER A 15 -47.65 -11.32 0.13
N ILE A 16 -46.83 -12.35 0.00
CA ILE A 16 -45.50 -12.40 0.64
C ILE A 16 -44.64 -11.35 -0.08
N LEU A 17 -44.54 -10.15 0.50
CA LEU A 17 -43.48 -9.21 0.18
C LEU A 17 -42.15 -9.85 0.67
N LEU A 18 -41.56 -10.67 -0.18
CA LEU A 18 -40.15 -11.01 -0.05
C LEU A 18 -39.38 -9.71 -0.22
N GLY A 19 -39.05 -9.08 0.91
CA GLY A 19 -38.12 -7.98 0.95
C GLY A 19 -36.83 -8.44 0.27
N ARG A 20 -36.60 -7.97 -0.97
CA ARG A 20 -35.30 -8.13 -1.63
C ARG A 20 -34.29 -7.52 -0.68
N PRO A 21 -33.26 -8.27 -0.22
CA PRO A 21 -32.15 -7.63 0.45
C PRO A 21 -31.69 -6.52 -0.49
N GLY A 22 -31.66 -5.28 0.02
CA GLY A 22 -31.30 -4.12 -0.77
C GLY A 22 -30.04 -4.45 -1.57
N GLN A 23 -30.14 -4.43 -2.88
CA GLN A 23 -28.96 -4.46 -3.73
C GLN A 23 -28.21 -3.18 -3.39
N ALA A 24 -27.19 -3.30 -2.53
CA ALA A 24 -26.21 -2.24 -2.36
C ALA A 24 -25.71 -1.94 -3.79
N ASN A 25 -26.05 -0.77 -4.32
CA ASN A 25 -25.58 -0.36 -5.64
C ASN A 25 -24.07 -0.55 -5.67
N ALA A 26 -23.59 -1.34 -6.63
CA ALA A 26 -22.17 -1.57 -6.83
C ALA A 26 -21.48 -0.21 -6.99
N ALA A 27 -20.68 0.16 -6.02
CA ALA A 27 -19.94 1.42 -6.01
C ALA A 27 -18.60 1.25 -6.72
N GLU A 28 -18.15 2.27 -7.43
CA GLU A 28 -16.78 2.37 -7.95
C GLU A 28 -15.95 3.26 -7.02
N ILE A 29 -15.04 2.66 -6.27
CA ILE A 29 -14.19 3.31 -5.28
C ILE A 29 -12.88 3.75 -5.93
N ARG A 30 -12.60 5.05 -5.97
CA ARG A 30 -11.34 5.59 -6.47
C ARG A 30 -10.29 5.65 -5.38
N VAL A 31 -9.19 4.92 -5.57
CA VAL A 31 -8.13 4.77 -4.57
C VAL A 31 -6.82 5.34 -5.09
N LEU A 32 -6.17 6.18 -4.28
CA LEU A 32 -4.79 6.62 -4.48
C LEU A 32 -3.90 5.83 -3.50
N CYS A 33 -3.09 4.90 -4.01
CA CYS A 33 -2.32 3.97 -3.19
C CYS A 33 -0.81 4.13 -3.40
N SER A 34 -0.09 4.38 -2.31
CA SER A 34 1.38 4.39 -2.34
C SER A 34 1.96 3.03 -2.73
N ASN A 35 3.02 3.04 -3.56
CA ASN A 35 3.71 1.82 -4.03
C ASN A 35 4.11 0.87 -2.90
N GLY A 36 4.42 1.39 -1.71
CA GLY A 36 4.77 0.56 -0.54
C GLY A 36 3.69 -0.45 -0.13
N LEU A 37 2.39 -0.21 -0.46
CA LEU A 37 1.31 -1.17 -0.22
C LEU A 37 0.84 -1.90 -1.51
N LYS A 38 1.40 -1.58 -2.68
CA LYS A 38 0.93 -2.07 -3.99
C LYS A 38 0.70 -3.58 -4.01
N ALA A 39 1.73 -4.38 -3.67
CA ALA A 39 1.65 -5.83 -3.72
C ALA A 39 0.57 -6.45 -2.81
N VAL A 40 0.32 -5.85 -1.65
CA VAL A 40 -0.77 -6.24 -0.74
C VAL A 40 -2.11 -5.84 -1.34
N PHE A 41 -2.22 -4.62 -1.84
CA PHE A 41 -3.46 -4.08 -2.37
C PHE A 41 -3.93 -4.83 -3.62
N GLU A 42 -3.02 -5.15 -4.55
CA GLU A 42 -3.31 -5.93 -5.77
C GLU A 42 -3.87 -7.33 -5.46
N GLU A 43 -3.52 -7.91 -4.31
CA GLU A 43 -4.05 -9.21 -3.89
C GLU A 43 -5.38 -9.08 -3.10
N LEU A 44 -5.51 -8.04 -2.26
CA LEU A 44 -6.71 -7.86 -1.43
C LEU A 44 -7.88 -7.21 -2.18
N ALA A 45 -7.62 -6.27 -3.12
CA ALA A 45 -8.70 -5.57 -3.82
C ALA A 45 -9.62 -6.50 -4.61
N PRO A 46 -9.14 -7.50 -5.39
CA PRO A 46 -10.03 -8.46 -6.04
C PRO A 46 -10.83 -9.34 -5.06
N GLN A 47 -10.28 -9.61 -3.87
CA GLN A 47 -11.00 -10.35 -2.83
C GLN A 47 -12.15 -9.50 -2.26
N PHE A 48 -11.88 -8.22 -1.99
CA PHE A 48 -12.90 -7.27 -1.56
C PHE A 48 -14.01 -7.11 -2.61
N GLU A 49 -13.64 -6.94 -3.89
CA GLU A 49 -14.62 -6.82 -4.99
C GLU A 49 -15.56 -8.02 -5.06
N ARG A 50 -15.02 -9.25 -4.95
CA ARG A 50 -15.83 -10.47 -4.92
C ARG A 50 -16.75 -10.55 -3.71
N ALA A 51 -16.28 -10.10 -2.55
CA ALA A 51 -17.03 -10.19 -1.30
C ALA A 51 -18.12 -9.14 -1.18
N SER A 52 -17.89 -7.93 -1.72
CA SER A 52 -18.76 -6.76 -1.52
C SER A 52 -19.62 -6.43 -2.75
N GLY A 53 -19.23 -6.88 -3.94
CA GLY A 53 -19.84 -6.46 -5.21
C GLY A 53 -19.41 -5.07 -5.67
N HIS A 54 -18.61 -4.34 -4.89
CA HIS A 54 -18.05 -3.04 -5.30
C HIS A 54 -16.91 -3.22 -6.31
N LYS A 55 -16.55 -2.12 -6.99
CA LYS A 55 -15.39 -2.04 -7.88
C LYS A 55 -14.34 -1.11 -7.30
N VAL A 56 -13.07 -1.44 -7.51
CA VAL A 56 -11.94 -0.65 -7.05
C VAL A 56 -11.12 -0.17 -8.25
N VAL A 57 -11.03 1.14 -8.42
CA VAL A 57 -10.16 1.78 -9.42
C VAL A 57 -8.99 2.40 -8.68
N VAL A 58 -7.82 1.82 -8.82
CA VAL A 58 -6.61 2.24 -8.10
C VAL A 58 -5.59 2.90 -9.00
N LYS A 59 -5.00 4.01 -8.53
CA LYS A 59 -3.76 4.57 -9.06
C LYS A 59 -2.63 4.28 -8.06
N PHE A 60 -1.49 3.79 -8.56
CA PHE A 60 -0.29 3.59 -7.75
C PHE A 60 0.73 4.68 -8.02
N GLY A 61 1.48 5.09 -6.98
CA GLY A 61 2.49 6.14 -7.10
C GLY A 61 3.20 6.47 -5.79
N LEU A 62 3.93 7.57 -5.77
CA LEU A 62 4.59 8.06 -4.55
C LEU A 62 3.60 8.80 -3.65
N ALA A 63 3.70 8.58 -2.34
CA ALA A 63 2.85 9.24 -1.35
C ALA A 63 2.94 10.78 -1.43
N ALA A 64 4.13 11.33 -1.67
CA ALA A 64 4.33 12.77 -1.81
C ALA A 64 3.57 13.35 -3.02
N ASN A 65 3.62 12.66 -4.16
CA ASN A 65 2.93 13.10 -5.38
C ASN A 65 1.41 13.06 -5.20
N PHE A 66 0.88 12.01 -4.57
CA PHE A 66 -0.56 11.93 -4.27
C PHE A 66 -1.00 13.00 -3.28
N LYS A 67 -0.18 13.29 -2.23
CA LYS A 67 -0.47 14.40 -1.31
C LYS A 67 -0.62 15.70 -2.10
N GLN A 68 0.31 16.03 -2.98
CA GLN A 68 0.25 17.22 -3.82
C GLN A 68 -0.98 17.24 -4.74
N GLN A 69 -1.30 16.12 -5.41
CA GLN A 69 -2.48 16.00 -6.26
C GLN A 69 -3.77 16.23 -5.48
N ILE A 70 -3.89 15.67 -4.28
CA ILE A 70 -5.04 15.87 -3.39
C ILE A 70 -5.16 17.34 -2.96
N GLU A 71 -4.05 17.97 -2.61
CA GLU A 71 -4.01 19.40 -2.24
C GLU A 71 -4.48 20.30 -3.39
N THR A 72 -4.15 19.93 -4.64
CA THR A 72 -4.56 20.64 -5.85
C THR A 72 -5.93 20.22 -6.41
N GLY A 73 -6.66 19.31 -5.73
CA GLY A 73 -8.06 19.01 -6.03
C GLY A 73 -8.32 17.70 -6.78
N GLU A 74 -7.34 16.77 -6.84
CA GLU A 74 -7.60 15.42 -7.39
C GLU A 74 -8.75 14.75 -6.64
N ALA A 75 -9.69 14.19 -7.40
CA ALA A 75 -10.88 13.54 -6.86
C ALA A 75 -10.59 12.06 -6.56
N PHE A 76 -10.86 11.64 -5.32
CA PHE A 76 -10.66 10.27 -4.83
C PHE A 76 -11.66 9.95 -3.72
N ASP A 77 -11.82 8.67 -3.38
CA ASP A 77 -12.65 8.21 -2.27
C ASP A 77 -11.79 7.74 -1.10
N LEU A 78 -10.64 7.10 -1.37
CA LEU A 78 -9.71 6.58 -0.39
C LEU A 78 -8.27 6.90 -0.77
N ALA A 79 -7.45 7.30 0.19
CA ALA A 79 -6.00 7.35 -0.02
C ALA A 79 -5.25 6.46 0.99
N ILE A 80 -4.17 5.83 0.51
CA ILE A 80 -3.25 4.99 1.30
C ILE A 80 -1.85 5.55 1.11
N LEU A 81 -1.38 6.29 2.10
CA LEU A 81 -0.13 7.05 2.05
C LEU A 81 0.70 6.81 3.32
N THR A 82 1.79 7.56 3.48
CA THR A 82 2.50 7.59 4.78
C THR A 82 1.64 8.25 5.85
N PRO A 83 1.79 7.89 7.15
CA PRO A 83 1.03 8.52 8.23
C PRO A 83 1.11 10.05 8.22
N ALA A 84 2.30 10.61 8.04
CA ALA A 84 2.49 12.07 8.00
C ALA A 84 1.67 12.73 6.87
N ALA A 85 1.66 12.14 5.67
CA ALA A 85 0.88 12.67 4.56
C ALA A 85 -0.64 12.60 4.84
N ILE A 86 -1.14 11.49 5.43
CA ILE A 86 -2.53 11.36 5.84
C ILE A 86 -2.88 12.42 6.91
N ASP A 87 -2.02 12.58 7.92
CA ASP A 87 -2.26 13.53 9.02
C ASP A 87 -2.28 14.98 8.53
N ASP A 88 -1.42 15.35 7.60
CA ASP A 88 -1.43 16.68 6.98
C ASP A 88 -2.71 16.92 6.15
N LEU A 89 -3.15 15.90 5.40
CA LEU A 89 -4.39 15.98 4.61
C LEU A 89 -5.63 16.04 5.49
N ILE A 90 -5.62 15.40 6.66
CA ILE A 90 -6.67 15.55 7.67
C ILE A 90 -6.68 16.97 8.22
N LYS A 91 -5.53 17.50 8.63
CA LYS A 91 -5.40 18.88 9.13
C LYS A 91 -5.88 19.93 8.14
N SER A 92 -5.66 19.69 6.84
CA SER A 92 -6.13 20.57 5.76
C SER A 92 -7.59 20.31 5.34
N GLY A 93 -8.32 19.43 6.05
CA GLY A 93 -9.73 19.13 5.79
C GLY A 93 -10.00 18.33 4.52
N LYS A 94 -8.97 17.75 3.91
CA LYS A 94 -9.09 16.92 2.70
C LYS A 94 -9.51 15.49 2.98
N MET A 95 -9.29 15.00 4.21
CA MET A 95 -9.60 13.64 4.61
C MET A 95 -10.34 13.61 5.96
N ALA A 96 -11.20 12.62 6.14
CA ALA A 96 -12.04 12.43 7.32
C ALA A 96 -11.23 11.76 8.44
N ALA A 97 -11.00 12.47 9.54
CA ALA A 97 -10.17 12.03 10.67
C ALA A 97 -10.67 10.74 11.33
N ASP A 98 -12.00 10.56 11.40
CA ASP A 98 -12.67 9.39 11.99
C ASP A 98 -12.45 8.07 11.21
N SER A 99 -11.97 8.16 9.97
CA SER A 99 -11.67 7.02 9.11
C SER A 99 -10.19 6.63 9.09
N ARG A 100 -9.32 7.40 9.79
CA ARG A 100 -7.88 7.15 9.80
C ARG A 100 -7.56 5.79 10.41
N SER A 101 -6.76 5.01 9.69
CA SER A 101 -6.27 3.70 10.15
C SER A 101 -4.83 3.48 9.70
N VAL A 102 -4.03 2.78 10.52
CA VAL A 102 -2.70 2.30 10.13
C VAL A 102 -2.84 0.87 9.64
N ILE A 103 -2.47 0.62 8.36
CA ILE A 103 -2.69 -0.69 7.73
C ILE A 103 -1.57 -1.66 8.08
N ALA A 104 -0.34 -1.30 7.75
CA ALA A 104 0.82 -2.15 7.92
C ALA A 104 2.12 -1.34 7.77
N ARG A 105 3.25 -1.96 8.12
CA ARG A 105 4.58 -1.41 7.90
C ARG A 105 5.50 -2.43 7.26
N THR A 106 6.57 -1.98 6.64
CA THR A 106 7.60 -2.80 6.01
C THR A 106 8.97 -2.21 6.31
N GLY A 107 9.94 -3.05 6.62
CA GLY A 107 11.33 -2.61 6.84
C GLY A 107 12.07 -2.37 5.52
N LEU A 108 13.15 -1.60 5.56
CA LEU A 108 14.05 -1.41 4.43
C LEU A 108 15.01 -2.58 4.27
N GLY A 109 15.33 -2.90 3.02
CA GLY A 109 16.29 -3.92 2.65
C GLY A 109 17.21 -3.48 1.52
N VAL A 110 18.28 -4.26 1.36
CA VAL A 110 19.18 -4.17 0.21
C VAL A 110 18.71 -5.17 -0.84
N MET A 111 18.30 -4.66 -1.98
CA MET A 111 17.94 -5.45 -3.16
C MET A 111 19.20 -5.75 -3.98
N ILE A 112 19.32 -6.96 -4.48
CA ILE A 112 20.38 -7.38 -5.40
C ILE A 112 19.78 -8.09 -6.61
N LYS A 113 20.52 -8.17 -7.71
CA LYS A 113 20.16 -9.02 -8.83
C LYS A 113 20.14 -10.48 -8.38
N SER A 114 19.19 -11.29 -8.84
CA SER A 114 19.10 -12.71 -8.51
C SER A 114 20.41 -13.44 -8.82
N GLY A 115 20.89 -14.22 -7.84
CA GLY A 115 22.15 -14.95 -7.93
C GLY A 115 23.41 -14.11 -7.68
N ALA A 116 23.31 -12.80 -7.44
CA ALA A 116 24.46 -11.99 -7.06
C ALA A 116 24.90 -12.27 -5.61
N ARG A 117 26.18 -11.99 -5.33
CA ARG A 117 26.71 -12.15 -3.97
C ARG A 117 25.99 -11.23 -2.99
N LYS A 118 25.43 -11.79 -1.93
CA LYS A 118 24.76 -11.05 -0.86
C LYS A 118 25.77 -10.26 -0.04
N PRO A 119 25.48 -8.96 0.26
CA PRO A 119 26.29 -8.21 1.21
C PRO A 119 26.12 -8.74 2.63
N ASP A 120 27.13 -8.56 3.47
CA ASP A 120 26.98 -8.77 4.91
C ASP A 120 26.34 -7.51 5.51
N VAL A 121 25.10 -7.66 5.96
CA VAL A 121 24.29 -6.58 6.56
C VAL A 121 23.78 -6.96 7.97
N ARG A 122 24.44 -7.92 8.64
CA ARG A 122 23.98 -8.42 9.94
C ARG A 122 24.17 -7.44 11.09
N THR A 123 25.15 -6.56 10.99
CA THR A 123 25.45 -5.49 11.96
C THR A 123 25.54 -4.14 11.27
N SER A 124 25.39 -3.05 12.02
CA SER A 124 25.55 -1.70 11.46
C SER A 124 26.93 -1.46 10.87
N ASP A 125 27.98 -2.02 11.45
CA ASP A 125 29.35 -1.88 10.92
C ASP A 125 29.52 -2.64 9.61
N SER A 126 29.06 -3.91 9.54
CA SER A 126 29.11 -4.68 8.29
C SER A 126 28.24 -4.08 7.20
N PHE A 127 27.05 -3.56 7.56
CA PHE A 127 26.16 -2.84 6.65
C PHE A 127 26.81 -1.56 6.12
N LYS A 128 27.37 -0.73 7.01
CA LYS A 128 28.13 0.48 6.62
C LYS A 128 29.28 0.13 5.67
N LYS A 129 30.04 -0.91 5.99
CA LYS A 129 31.12 -1.40 5.13
C LYS A 129 30.58 -1.87 3.76
N ALA A 130 29.50 -2.63 3.74
CA ALA A 130 28.88 -3.10 2.49
C ALA A 130 28.43 -1.94 1.59
N LEU A 131 27.87 -0.86 2.17
CA LEU A 131 27.53 0.35 1.42
C LEU A 131 28.78 1.04 0.86
N LEU A 132 29.83 1.17 1.67
CA LEU A 132 31.08 1.82 1.27
C LEU A 132 31.82 1.02 0.18
N ASP A 133 31.77 -0.29 0.23
CA ASP A 133 32.40 -1.19 -0.77
C ASP A 133 31.56 -1.31 -2.05
N ALA A 134 30.29 -0.93 -2.03
CA ALA A 134 29.40 -1.01 -3.19
C ALA A 134 29.93 -0.21 -4.38
N GLN A 135 29.76 -0.75 -5.59
CA GLN A 135 30.08 -0.05 -6.84
C GLN A 135 29.02 1.00 -7.18
N SER A 136 27.76 0.70 -6.89
CA SER A 136 26.63 1.62 -7.13
C SER A 136 25.40 1.22 -6.32
N ILE A 137 24.63 2.23 -5.90
CA ILE A 137 23.44 2.08 -5.06
C ILE A 137 22.31 2.91 -5.67
N ALA A 138 21.24 2.25 -6.11
CA ALA A 138 20.03 2.90 -6.63
C ALA A 138 19.00 3.09 -5.51
N TYR A 139 18.28 4.20 -5.55
CA TYR A 139 17.19 4.50 -4.62
C TYR A 139 16.23 5.55 -5.19
N ALA A 140 14.94 5.47 -4.89
CA ALA A 140 13.95 6.44 -5.32
C ALA A 140 14.05 7.71 -4.46
N LYS A 141 14.65 8.79 -5.01
CA LYS A 141 15.04 10.00 -4.25
C LYS A 141 13.90 10.61 -3.43
N GLU A 142 12.70 10.70 -4.01
CA GLU A 142 11.53 11.30 -3.37
C GLU A 142 10.58 10.26 -2.78
N GLY A 143 10.91 8.97 -2.90
CA GLY A 143 10.19 7.88 -2.25
C GLY A 143 10.47 7.84 -0.75
N ALA A 144 9.51 7.36 0.05
CA ALA A 144 9.66 7.28 1.50
C ALA A 144 10.92 6.49 1.92
N SER A 145 11.25 5.41 1.22
CA SER A 145 12.49 4.63 1.45
C SER A 145 13.75 5.41 1.09
N GLY A 146 13.72 6.18 0.01
CA GLY A 146 14.87 6.98 -0.41
C GLY A 146 15.15 8.14 0.54
N VAL A 147 14.12 8.82 1.01
CA VAL A 147 14.25 9.86 2.05
C VAL A 147 14.82 9.27 3.33
N ALA A 148 14.32 8.11 3.77
CA ALA A 148 14.83 7.42 4.95
C ALA A 148 16.29 6.95 4.77
N PHE A 149 16.65 6.45 3.59
CA PHE A 149 18.03 6.06 3.28
C PHE A 149 18.98 7.27 3.28
N ALA A 150 18.59 8.38 2.66
CA ALA A 150 19.39 9.61 2.67
C ALA A 150 19.66 10.09 4.10
N ALA A 151 18.63 10.16 4.95
CA ALA A 151 18.78 10.51 6.35
C ALA A 151 19.68 9.51 7.12
N LEU A 152 19.64 8.23 6.79
CA LEU A 152 20.49 7.21 7.41
C LEU A 152 21.96 7.39 7.04
N ILE A 153 22.30 7.57 5.77
CA ILE A 153 23.72 7.75 5.35
C ILE A 153 24.31 9.05 5.87
N ASP A 154 23.50 10.09 6.06
CA ASP A 154 23.91 11.34 6.76
C ASP A 154 24.21 11.06 8.22
N ARG A 155 23.32 10.36 8.94
CA ARG A 155 23.52 9.96 10.35
C ARG A 155 24.76 9.08 10.54
N LEU A 156 25.04 8.19 9.58
CA LEU A 156 26.23 7.34 9.57
C LEU A 156 27.51 8.09 9.14
N LYS A 157 27.39 9.36 8.73
CA LYS A 157 28.49 10.22 8.23
C LYS A 157 29.24 9.60 7.04
N ILE A 158 28.49 9.01 6.10
CA ILE A 158 29.05 8.41 4.87
C ILE A 158 28.45 8.98 3.59
N ALA A 159 27.55 9.96 3.67
CA ALA A 159 26.86 10.51 2.52
C ALA A 159 27.82 11.04 1.43
N ASP A 160 28.84 11.82 1.82
CA ASP A 160 29.84 12.38 0.88
C ASP A 160 30.64 11.27 0.18
N THR A 161 31.05 10.23 0.93
CA THR A 161 31.79 9.09 0.37
C THR A 161 30.94 8.28 -0.60
N LEU A 162 29.64 8.17 -0.33
CA LEU A 162 28.70 7.43 -1.20
C LEU A 162 28.25 8.25 -2.42
N LYS A 163 28.28 9.57 -2.35
CA LYS A 163 27.76 10.46 -3.40
C LYS A 163 28.11 10.04 -4.85
N PRO A 164 29.37 9.68 -5.18
CA PRO A 164 29.72 9.27 -6.55
C PRO A 164 29.15 7.90 -6.95
N LYS A 165 28.66 7.11 -6.00
CA LYS A 165 28.10 5.76 -6.19
C LYS A 165 26.58 5.76 -6.17
N LEU A 166 25.97 6.83 -5.72
CA LEU A 166 24.51 6.95 -5.64
C LEU A 166 23.89 7.13 -7.02
N LYS A 167 22.83 6.36 -7.30
CA LYS A 167 21.99 6.44 -8.51
C LYS A 167 20.56 6.78 -8.10
N PRO A 168 20.26 8.08 -7.90
CA PRO A 168 18.90 8.50 -7.60
C PRO A 168 17.99 8.28 -8.81
N THR A 169 16.79 7.78 -8.55
CA THR A 169 15.73 7.57 -9.54
C THR A 169 14.47 8.33 -9.13
N ALA A 170 13.52 8.47 -10.03
CA ALA A 170 12.22 9.07 -9.75
C ALA A 170 11.27 8.08 -9.04
N THR A 171 11.37 6.78 -9.36
CA THR A 171 10.44 5.76 -8.87
C THR A 171 11.15 4.52 -8.35
N GLY A 172 10.44 3.68 -7.57
CA GLY A 172 10.93 2.35 -7.14
C GLY A 172 11.07 1.38 -8.32
N GLU A 173 10.21 1.48 -9.32
CA GLU A 173 10.28 0.68 -10.55
C GLU A 173 11.60 0.93 -11.31
N GLU A 174 12.07 2.16 -11.38
CA GLU A 174 13.38 2.48 -11.98
C GLU A 174 14.54 1.90 -11.16
N VAL A 175 14.44 1.86 -9.82
CA VAL A 175 15.41 1.15 -8.97
C VAL A 175 15.44 -0.33 -9.33
N ASN A 176 14.26 -0.96 -9.45
CA ASN A 176 14.12 -2.37 -9.83
C ASN A 176 14.81 -2.64 -11.18
N ASP A 177 14.53 -1.82 -12.17
CA ASP A 177 15.10 -1.92 -13.51
C ASP A 177 16.63 -1.82 -13.50
N LEU A 178 17.18 -0.84 -12.77
CA LEU A 178 18.63 -0.68 -12.66
C LEU A 178 19.29 -1.90 -12.05
N VAL A 179 18.72 -2.49 -10.99
CA VAL A 179 19.32 -3.67 -10.34
C VAL A 179 19.17 -4.90 -11.22
N VAL A 180 17.99 -5.18 -11.76
CA VAL A 180 17.74 -6.37 -12.59
C VAL A 180 18.61 -6.37 -13.85
N LYS A 181 18.77 -5.20 -14.50
CA LYS A 181 19.61 -5.03 -15.70
C LYS A 181 21.11 -4.92 -15.40
N GLY A 182 21.51 -4.91 -14.12
CA GLY A 182 22.91 -4.77 -13.70
C GLY A 182 23.46 -3.35 -13.78
N GLY A 183 22.60 -2.37 -13.95
CA GLY A 183 22.95 -0.93 -13.93
C GLY A 183 23.25 -0.40 -12.54
N ALA A 184 22.78 -1.07 -11.47
CA ALA A 184 23.15 -0.83 -10.10
C ALA A 184 23.46 -2.16 -9.38
N GLN A 185 24.45 -2.13 -8.49
CA GLN A 185 24.80 -3.31 -7.68
C GLN A 185 23.76 -3.55 -6.60
N TYR A 186 23.35 -2.49 -5.91
CA TYR A 186 22.33 -2.52 -4.86
C TYR A 186 21.17 -1.58 -5.20
N GLY A 187 19.97 -2.00 -4.77
CA GLY A 187 18.79 -1.14 -4.68
C GLY A 187 18.35 -1.02 -3.22
N ILE A 188 17.96 0.17 -2.80
CA ILE A 188 17.41 0.39 -1.47
C ILE A 188 15.91 0.60 -1.57
N LEU A 189 15.15 -0.38 -1.09
CA LEU A 189 13.68 -0.40 -1.19
C LEU A 189 13.05 -1.05 0.06
N PRO A 190 11.75 -0.83 0.28
CA PRO A 190 10.97 -1.60 1.23
C PRO A 190 10.96 -3.09 0.87
N LEU A 191 10.94 -3.98 1.86
CA LEU A 191 10.86 -5.43 1.62
C LEU A 191 9.68 -5.81 0.73
N SER A 192 8.53 -5.15 0.92
CA SER A 192 7.32 -5.38 0.13
C SER A 192 7.50 -5.10 -1.38
N GLU A 193 8.36 -4.16 -1.73
CA GLU A 193 8.68 -3.87 -3.13
C GLU A 193 9.73 -4.85 -3.67
N ILE A 194 10.74 -5.21 -2.86
CA ILE A 194 11.79 -6.16 -3.26
C ILE A 194 11.19 -7.54 -3.60
N LEU A 195 10.29 -8.06 -2.75
CA LEU A 195 9.68 -9.38 -2.93
C LEU A 195 8.76 -9.46 -4.16
N ALA A 196 8.31 -8.33 -4.69
CA ALA A 196 7.45 -8.29 -5.87
C ALA A 196 8.22 -8.36 -7.20
N VAL A 197 9.55 -8.25 -7.18
CA VAL A 197 10.39 -8.09 -8.40
C VAL A 197 10.95 -9.43 -8.88
N LYS A 198 10.64 -9.77 -10.14
CA LYS A 198 11.28 -10.89 -10.81
C LYS A 198 12.69 -10.51 -11.28
N GLY A 199 13.66 -11.41 -11.06
CA GLY A 199 15.06 -11.18 -11.45
C GLY A 199 15.88 -10.41 -10.43
N ALA A 200 15.30 -10.08 -9.29
CA ALA A 200 15.99 -9.56 -8.13
C ALA A 200 15.62 -10.35 -6.86
N GLU A 201 16.42 -10.21 -5.82
CA GLU A 201 16.18 -10.85 -4.52
C GLU A 201 16.64 -9.96 -3.36
N LEU A 202 16.20 -10.31 -2.17
CA LEU A 202 16.66 -9.66 -0.94
C LEU A 202 18.12 -10.06 -0.67
N GLY A 203 19.02 -9.08 -0.70
CA GLY A 203 20.39 -9.21 -0.24
C GLY A 203 20.50 -9.26 1.28
N GLY A 204 19.61 -8.59 1.97
CA GLY A 204 19.44 -8.58 3.42
C GLY A 204 18.64 -7.38 3.91
N MET A 205 18.01 -7.52 5.07
CA MET A 205 17.34 -6.39 5.76
C MET A 205 18.38 -5.47 6.40
N PHE A 206 18.04 -4.20 6.58
CA PHE A 206 18.87 -3.32 7.38
C PHE A 206 19.00 -3.87 8.80
N PRO A 207 20.15 -3.72 9.46
CA PRO A 207 20.33 -4.10 10.86
C PRO A 207 19.31 -3.43 11.78
N ALA A 208 18.90 -4.11 12.84
CA ALA A 208 17.82 -3.67 13.71
C ALA A 208 18.01 -2.28 14.32
N ASP A 209 19.25 -1.91 14.64
CA ASP A 209 19.64 -0.62 15.25
C ASP A 209 19.63 0.56 14.25
N VAL A 210 19.65 0.27 12.96
CA VAL A 210 19.54 1.27 11.89
C VAL A 210 18.31 1.06 10.99
N GLN A 211 17.48 0.07 11.31
CA GLN A 211 16.27 -0.22 10.52
C GLN A 211 15.30 0.97 10.54
N THR A 212 14.71 1.21 9.42
CA THR A 212 13.63 2.18 9.25
C THR A 212 12.42 1.46 8.65
N TYR A 213 11.26 1.65 9.27
CA TYR A 213 10.01 1.10 8.80
C TYR A 213 9.22 2.14 8.01
N ILE A 214 8.78 1.75 6.83
CA ILE A 214 7.83 2.53 6.05
C ILE A 214 6.44 2.05 6.40
N THR A 215 5.69 2.92 7.07
CA THR A 215 4.32 2.64 7.52
C THR A 215 3.32 3.19 6.51
N MET A 216 2.25 2.44 6.26
CA MET A 216 1.12 2.84 5.41
C MET A 216 -0.11 3.07 6.26
N ALA A 217 -0.68 4.26 6.13
CA ALA A 217 -1.94 4.65 6.73
C ALA A 217 -2.96 5.00 5.64
N THR A 218 -4.22 4.99 6.02
CA THR A 218 -5.33 5.30 5.12
C THR A 218 -6.35 6.21 5.80
N ALA A 219 -7.08 6.96 5.00
CA ALA A 219 -8.32 7.61 5.40
C ALA A 219 -9.22 7.84 4.18
N VAL A 220 -10.50 8.11 4.42
CA VAL A 220 -11.50 8.42 3.40
C VAL A 220 -11.44 9.91 3.06
N SER A 221 -11.63 10.27 1.80
CA SER A 221 -11.75 11.66 1.36
C SER A 221 -12.92 12.36 2.06
N SER A 222 -12.75 13.60 2.49
CA SER A 222 -13.87 14.41 3.02
C SER A 222 -14.98 14.65 1.98
N ASN A 223 -14.63 14.56 0.68
CA ASN A 223 -15.55 14.72 -0.45
C ASN A 223 -15.80 13.40 -1.20
N ALA A 224 -15.58 12.25 -0.54
CA ALA A 224 -15.76 10.95 -1.15
C ALA A 224 -17.19 10.76 -1.67
N LYS A 225 -17.32 10.37 -2.94
CA LYS A 225 -18.62 9.98 -3.52
C LYS A 225 -19.09 8.64 -3.01
N GLN A 226 -18.14 7.77 -2.64
CA GLN A 226 -18.37 6.40 -2.19
C GLN A 226 -17.87 6.18 -0.76
N ALA A 227 -18.15 7.13 0.16
CA ALA A 227 -17.60 7.12 1.51
C ALA A 227 -17.91 5.83 2.31
N ALA A 228 -19.12 5.27 2.18
CA ALA A 228 -19.51 4.04 2.87
C ALA A 228 -18.69 2.85 2.35
N ALA A 229 -18.64 2.65 1.03
CA ALA A 229 -17.89 1.58 0.39
C ALA A 229 -16.36 1.70 0.64
N ALA A 230 -15.82 2.94 0.69
CA ALA A 230 -14.43 3.20 1.05
C ALA A 230 -14.13 2.79 2.50
N ARG A 231 -15.05 3.04 3.44
CA ARG A 231 -14.93 2.56 4.83
C ARG A 231 -14.98 1.03 4.92
N ASP A 232 -15.81 0.39 4.11
CA ASP A 232 -15.88 -1.07 4.08
C ASP A 232 -14.59 -1.69 3.51
N LEU A 233 -13.97 -1.05 2.51
CA LEU A 233 -12.64 -1.44 2.03
C LEU A 233 -11.57 -1.30 3.14
N ILE A 234 -11.59 -0.22 3.95
CA ILE A 234 -10.70 -0.10 5.11
C ILE A 234 -10.93 -1.25 6.08
N LYS A 235 -12.19 -1.53 6.47
CA LYS A 235 -12.52 -2.63 7.38
C LYS A 235 -12.03 -3.97 6.84
N PHE A 236 -12.21 -4.23 5.55
CA PHE A 236 -11.74 -5.44 4.88
C PHE A 236 -10.22 -5.58 4.97
N MET A 237 -9.47 -4.52 4.63
CA MET A 237 -8.01 -4.52 4.74
C MET A 237 -7.52 -4.67 6.19
N MET A 238 -8.28 -4.16 7.17
CA MET A 238 -7.94 -4.24 8.60
C MET A 238 -8.33 -5.56 9.26
N ALA A 239 -9.16 -6.38 8.61
CA ALA A 239 -9.62 -7.65 9.16
C ALA A 239 -8.45 -8.64 9.36
N PRO A 240 -8.51 -9.52 10.40
CA PRO A 240 -7.49 -10.54 10.63
C PRO A 240 -7.23 -11.45 9.42
N ALA A 241 -8.25 -11.68 8.59
CA ALA A 241 -8.14 -12.47 7.36
C ALA A 241 -7.14 -11.89 6.33
N ALA A 242 -6.83 -10.59 6.38
CA ALA A 242 -5.83 -9.96 5.52
C ALA A 242 -4.37 -10.20 6.00
N ASN A 243 -4.16 -10.62 7.26
CA ASN A 243 -2.81 -10.76 7.83
C ASN A 243 -1.90 -11.75 7.07
N PRO A 244 -2.36 -12.91 6.59
CA PRO A 244 -1.53 -13.81 5.81
C PRO A 244 -1.00 -13.14 4.53
N VAL A 245 -1.85 -12.38 3.82
CA VAL A 245 -1.45 -11.65 2.60
C VAL A 245 -0.41 -10.58 2.96
N ILE A 246 -0.67 -9.77 3.98
CA ILE A 246 0.25 -8.71 4.44
C ILE A 246 1.62 -9.31 4.75
N LYS A 247 1.68 -10.41 5.52
CA LYS A 247 2.92 -11.09 5.89
C LYS A 247 3.64 -11.67 4.67
N ALA A 248 2.90 -12.32 3.76
CA ALA A 248 3.48 -12.91 2.55
C ALA A 248 4.12 -11.86 1.61
N LYS A 249 3.62 -10.61 1.66
CA LYS A 249 4.18 -9.48 0.91
C LYS A 249 5.25 -8.70 1.68
N GLY A 250 5.84 -9.25 2.75
CA GLY A 250 6.93 -8.61 3.50
C GLY A 250 6.50 -7.42 4.34
N MET A 251 5.25 -7.38 4.74
CA MET A 251 4.71 -6.36 5.65
C MET A 251 4.24 -6.99 6.96
N GLU A 252 4.10 -6.17 7.98
CA GLU A 252 3.58 -6.57 9.29
C GLU A 252 2.58 -5.53 9.82
N ARG A 253 1.70 -5.95 10.73
CA ARG A 253 0.88 -5.03 11.50
C ARG A 253 1.74 -4.30 12.53
N ASN A 254 1.32 -3.11 12.91
CA ASN A 254 1.95 -2.38 14.04
C ASN A 254 1.57 -3.04 15.37
#